data_5160249416acc27dd9b27a66d302bf95
#
_entry.id   5160249416acc27dd9b27a66d302bf95
#
_cell.length_a   1.000
_cell.length_b   1.000
_cell.length_c   1.000
_cell.angle_alpha   90.00
_cell.angle_beta   90.00
_cell.angle_gamma   90.00
#
_symmetry.space_group_name_H-M   'P 1'
#
loop_
_entity.id
_entity.type
_entity.pdbx_description
1 polymer ?
#
loop_
_entity_poly.entity_id
_entity_poly.type
_entity_poly.pdbx_seq_one_letter_code
_entity_poly.pdbx_strand_id
1 'polypeptide(L)'
;LLCLLANSLLAVCSAGRRVVHGFDSGFIEQFNEKKMSGETNLSILIKSMQPMLQEGDYVFASVKDIKLLNLDEVLFYFREKEEITVVIKREYADVMQLSYNYISAWITLNIHSSLEAVGLTAAFAGALAQDGISCNVVAAFYHDHIFVARTDAVKAMESLLKLSAKSNS
;
A
#
# COMPACT_ATOMS: atom_id res chain seq x y z
N LEU A 1 -16.98 28.35 -29.90
CA LEU A 1 -17.96 29.26 -29.26
C LEU A 1 -18.68 28.48 -28.19
N LEU A 2 -18.52 28.62 -27.05
CA LEU A 2 -18.86 29.30 -25.84
C LEU A 2 -18.21 28.67 -24.62
N CYS A 3 -17.31 29.39 -24.06
CA CYS A 3 -16.84 29.31 -22.70
C CYS A 3 -17.92 29.90 -21.78
N LEU A 4 -18.21 29.33 -20.61
CA LEU A 4 -18.81 29.97 -19.45
C LEU A 4 -18.57 29.10 -18.23
N LEU A 5 -17.51 29.40 -17.43
CA LEU A 5 -17.61 30.10 -16.15
C LEU A 5 -18.58 29.44 -15.15
N ALA A 6 -18.06 28.68 -14.24
CA ALA A 6 -18.65 28.50 -12.93
C ALA A 6 -17.67 29.04 -11.87
N ASN A 7 -17.81 30.32 -11.56
CA ASN A 7 -17.31 30.95 -10.35
C ASN A 7 -18.10 30.36 -9.16
N SER A 8 -17.49 29.55 -8.35
CA SER A 8 -18.04 29.13 -7.07
C SER A 8 -17.77 30.20 -6.01
N LEU A 9 -18.82 30.89 -5.61
CA LEU A 9 -18.85 31.76 -4.44
C LEU A 9 -18.58 30.92 -3.18
N LEU A 10 -17.48 31.17 -2.53
CA LEU A 10 -17.24 30.72 -1.16
C LEU A 10 -18.01 31.63 -0.19
N ALA A 11 -19.10 31.13 0.38
CA ALA A 11 -19.72 31.75 1.53
C ALA A 11 -19.09 31.22 2.81
N VAL A 12 -18.39 32.08 3.53
CA VAL A 12 -17.84 31.76 4.86
C VAL A 12 -18.90 32.09 5.89
N CYS A 13 -19.48 31.09 6.54
CA CYS A 13 -20.36 31.29 7.67
C CYS A 13 -19.55 31.32 8.97
N SER A 14 -19.86 32.23 9.88
CA SER A 14 -19.13 32.56 11.12
C SER A 14 -19.03 31.45 12.19
N ALA A 15 -19.29 30.20 11.83
CA ALA A 15 -19.21 29.03 12.71
C ALA A 15 -18.16 27.98 12.29
N GLY A 16 -17.21 28.32 11.41
CA GLY A 16 -16.03 27.46 11.12
C GLY A 16 -16.32 26.14 10.40
N ARG A 17 -17.50 25.90 9.84
CA ARG A 17 -17.80 24.73 9.03
C ARG A 17 -17.90 25.09 7.55
N ARG A 18 -17.06 24.48 6.73
CA ARG A 18 -17.18 24.53 5.26
C ARG A 18 -18.38 23.68 4.84
N VAL A 19 -19.39 24.30 4.25
CA VAL A 19 -20.50 23.59 3.61
C VAL A 19 -20.16 23.42 2.13
N VAL A 20 -19.97 22.20 1.68
CA VAL A 20 -19.86 21.86 0.26
C VAL A 20 -21.28 21.63 -0.24
N HIS A 21 -21.83 22.56 -1.02
CA HIS A 21 -23.16 22.40 -1.63
C HIS A 21 -23.11 21.32 -2.71
N GLY A 22 -23.94 20.28 -2.56
CA GLY A 22 -24.23 19.30 -3.61
C GLY A 22 -23.98 17.84 -3.30
N PHE A 23 -23.46 17.49 -2.11
CA PHE A 23 -23.40 16.09 -1.69
C PHE A 23 -24.52 15.80 -0.68
N ASP A 24 -25.32 14.79 -1.02
CA ASP A 24 -26.37 14.27 -0.14
C ASP A 24 -25.72 13.81 1.19
N SER A 25 -26.20 14.35 2.31
CA SER A 25 -25.73 13.99 3.65
C SER A 25 -25.85 12.49 3.94
N GLY A 26 -26.80 11.80 3.33
CA GLY A 26 -26.95 10.35 3.43
C GLY A 26 -25.82 9.57 2.79
N PHE A 27 -25.17 10.12 1.76
CA PHE A 27 -24.02 9.47 1.13
C PHE A 27 -22.77 9.52 2.02
N ILE A 28 -22.60 10.60 2.78
CA ILE A 28 -21.46 10.75 3.70
C ILE A 28 -21.68 9.91 4.97
N GLU A 29 -22.91 9.78 5.46
CA GLU A 29 -23.23 8.95 6.63
C GLU A 29 -23.00 7.45 6.36
N GLN A 30 -23.27 6.95 5.16
CA GLN A 30 -23.01 5.57 4.78
C GLN A 30 -21.52 5.18 4.79
N PHE A 31 -20.60 6.15 4.65
CA PHE A 31 -19.16 5.91 4.79
C PHE A 31 -18.66 6.00 6.25
N ASN A 32 -19.42 6.56 7.17
CA ASN A 32 -19.04 6.75 8.57
C ASN A 32 -19.42 5.57 9.49
N GLU A 33 -20.25 4.63 9.07
CA GLU A 33 -20.77 3.59 9.97
C GLU A 33 -19.95 2.30 10.05
N LYS A 34 -18.89 2.14 9.24
CA LYS A 34 -17.96 1.03 9.45
C LYS A 34 -16.61 1.57 9.89
N LYS A 35 -16.51 2.00 11.15
CA LYS A 35 -15.22 2.15 11.81
C LYS A 35 -14.59 0.74 11.88
N MET A 36 -13.86 0.39 10.82
CA MET A 36 -13.04 -0.82 10.78
C MET A 36 -11.84 -0.56 11.70
N SER A 37 -12.07 -0.70 13.00
CA SER A 37 -10.98 -0.73 13.96
C SER A 37 -10.27 -2.06 13.75
N GLY A 38 -9.16 -2.07 13.00
CA GLY A 38 -8.28 -3.23 12.94
C GLY A 38 -7.73 -3.57 14.32
N GLU A 39 -7.19 -4.78 14.46
CA GLU A 39 -6.51 -5.23 15.68
C GLU A 39 -5.28 -4.36 15.97
N THR A 40 -5.02 -4.06 17.23
CA THR A 40 -3.87 -3.27 17.70
C THR A 40 -2.91 -4.09 18.57
N ASN A 41 -3.35 -5.25 19.10
CA ASN A 41 -2.49 -6.09 19.93
C ASN A 41 -1.44 -6.81 19.06
N LEU A 42 -0.18 -6.44 19.24
CA LEU A 42 0.93 -6.95 18.45
C LEU A 42 1.03 -8.48 18.47
N SER A 43 0.84 -9.12 19.63
CA SER A 43 0.92 -10.59 19.74
C SER A 43 -0.18 -11.27 18.95
N ILE A 44 -1.40 -10.74 18.95
CA ILE A 44 -2.52 -11.24 18.16
C ILE A 44 -2.23 -11.02 16.68
N LEU A 45 -1.74 -9.83 16.32
CA LEU A 45 -1.38 -9.49 14.95
C LEU A 45 -0.35 -10.44 14.37
N ILE A 46 0.75 -10.70 15.09
CA ILE A 46 1.79 -11.63 14.63
C ILE A 46 1.25 -13.05 14.48
N LYS A 47 0.44 -13.52 15.46
CA LYS A 47 -0.16 -14.87 15.42
C LYS A 47 -1.11 -15.08 14.26
N SER A 48 -1.91 -14.08 13.95
CA SER A 48 -2.91 -14.14 12.86
C SER A 48 -2.35 -13.75 11.49
N MET A 49 -1.08 -13.33 11.44
CA MET A 49 -0.42 -12.96 10.19
C MET A 49 -0.30 -14.16 9.24
N GLN A 50 -0.86 -14.02 8.05
CA GLN A 50 -0.81 -15.01 6.99
C GLN A 50 -0.08 -14.42 5.78
N PRO A 51 1.22 -14.63 5.66
CA PRO A 51 1.96 -14.17 4.49
C PRO A 51 1.52 -14.95 3.24
N MET A 52 1.28 -14.24 2.15
CA MET A 52 0.92 -14.79 0.86
C MET A 52 1.85 -14.24 -0.21
N LEU A 53 2.62 -15.12 -0.84
CA LEU A 53 3.44 -14.76 -2.00
C LEU A 53 2.53 -14.59 -3.21
N GLN A 54 2.59 -13.41 -3.82
CA GLN A 54 1.84 -13.10 -5.03
C GLN A 54 2.58 -13.60 -6.28
N GLU A 55 1.81 -13.93 -7.30
CA GLU A 55 2.36 -14.41 -8.58
C GLU A 55 2.99 -13.28 -9.37
N GLY A 56 4.12 -13.58 -10.04
CA GLY A 56 4.85 -12.68 -10.93
C GLY A 56 6.04 -11.99 -10.28
N ASP A 57 6.76 -11.28 -11.10
CA ASP A 57 7.89 -10.45 -10.75
C ASP A 57 7.46 -8.98 -10.81
N TYR A 58 7.87 -8.19 -9.83
CA TYR A 58 7.52 -6.77 -9.74
C TYR A 58 8.76 -5.91 -9.74
N VAL A 59 8.65 -4.71 -10.31
CA VAL A 59 9.74 -3.75 -10.39
C VAL A 59 9.30 -2.38 -9.92
N PHE A 60 10.26 -1.64 -9.39
CA PHE A 60 10.12 -0.22 -9.06
C PHE A 60 10.74 0.57 -10.22
N ALA A 61 9.95 1.40 -10.86
CA ALA A 61 10.38 2.29 -11.95
C ALA A 61 9.89 3.70 -11.70
N SER A 62 10.44 4.69 -12.42
CA SER A 62 9.96 6.06 -12.36
C SER A 62 9.43 6.53 -13.71
N VAL A 63 8.41 7.39 -13.67
CA VAL A 63 7.82 8.01 -14.86
C VAL A 63 7.53 9.49 -14.59
N LYS A 64 7.67 10.32 -15.63
CA LYS A 64 7.36 11.74 -15.54
C LYS A 64 5.87 12.02 -15.47
N ASP A 65 5.06 11.21 -16.13
CA ASP A 65 3.60 11.34 -16.14
C ASP A 65 2.95 9.96 -16.06
N ILE A 66 2.12 9.76 -15.05
CA ILE A 66 1.37 8.52 -14.80
C ILE A 66 0.39 8.19 -15.95
N LYS A 67 -0.04 9.20 -16.71
CA LYS A 67 -0.94 9.04 -17.87
C LYS A 67 -0.30 8.27 -19.04
N LEU A 68 1.02 8.10 -19.03
CA LEU A 68 1.73 7.28 -20.00
C LEU A 68 1.49 5.78 -19.79
N LEU A 69 0.96 5.40 -18.63
CA LEU A 69 0.72 4.00 -18.24
C LEU A 69 -0.77 3.68 -18.22
N ASN A 70 -1.10 2.42 -18.50
CA ASN A 70 -2.40 1.87 -18.16
C ASN A 70 -2.46 1.67 -16.63
N LEU A 71 -3.36 2.39 -15.94
CA LEU A 71 -3.48 2.34 -14.48
C LEU A 71 -3.91 0.97 -13.96
N ASP A 72 -4.56 0.14 -14.77
CA ASP A 72 -4.93 -1.23 -14.40
C ASP A 72 -3.70 -2.15 -14.25
N GLU A 73 -2.57 -1.77 -14.84
CA GLU A 73 -1.28 -2.47 -14.72
C GLU A 73 -0.41 -1.92 -13.59
N VAL A 74 -0.81 -0.82 -12.95
CA VAL A 74 -0.05 -0.17 -11.87
C VAL A 74 -0.54 -0.67 -10.53
N LEU A 75 0.30 -1.43 -9.81
CA LEU A 75 -0.04 -1.95 -8.48
C LEU A 75 -0.21 -0.82 -7.46
N PHE A 76 0.74 0.11 -7.43
CA PHE A 76 0.63 1.39 -6.73
C PHE A 76 1.62 2.41 -7.31
N TYR A 77 1.44 3.68 -6.95
CA TYR A 77 2.38 4.74 -7.29
C TYR A 77 2.55 5.73 -6.17
N PHE A 78 3.69 6.41 -6.15
CA PHE A 78 4.00 7.48 -5.22
C PHE A 78 4.50 8.71 -5.98
N ARG A 79 3.91 9.88 -5.68
CA ARG A 79 4.36 11.16 -6.26
C ARG A 79 5.50 11.72 -5.45
N GLU A 80 6.67 11.75 -6.04
CA GLU A 80 7.86 12.35 -5.46
C GLU A 80 8.15 13.70 -6.12
N LYS A 81 9.11 14.44 -5.56
CA LYS A 81 9.50 15.74 -6.09
C LYS A 81 10.15 15.61 -7.48
N GLU A 82 10.91 14.56 -7.67
CA GLU A 82 11.68 14.28 -8.87
C GLU A 82 10.77 13.74 -9.99
N GLU A 83 10.11 12.63 -9.75
CA GLU A 83 9.24 11.90 -10.69
C GLU A 83 8.17 11.11 -9.92
N ILE A 84 7.43 10.28 -10.61
CA ILE A 84 6.44 9.40 -10.01
C ILE A 84 7.04 8.00 -9.98
N THR A 85 7.28 7.47 -8.76
CA THR A 85 7.59 6.05 -8.58
C THR A 85 6.35 5.21 -8.84
N VAL A 86 6.50 4.15 -9.63
CA VAL A 86 5.46 3.16 -9.91
C VAL A 86 5.95 1.76 -9.57
N VAL A 87 5.07 0.92 -9.05
CA VAL A 87 5.30 -0.52 -8.91
C VAL A 87 4.36 -1.25 -9.85
N ILE A 88 4.95 -2.02 -10.74
CA ILE A 88 4.28 -2.70 -11.85
C ILE A 88 4.88 -4.10 -12.04
N LYS A 89 4.17 -4.97 -12.77
CA LYS A 89 4.76 -6.23 -13.21
C LYS A 89 5.94 -5.99 -14.14
N ARG A 90 6.96 -6.81 -14.00
CA ARG A 90 8.18 -6.74 -14.82
C ARG A 90 7.88 -6.79 -16.30
N GLU A 91 7.00 -7.71 -16.73
CA GLU A 91 6.64 -7.87 -18.13
C GLU A 91 6.04 -6.58 -18.73
N TYR A 92 5.24 -5.86 -17.94
CA TYR A 92 4.68 -4.57 -18.37
C TYR A 92 5.75 -3.48 -18.44
N ALA A 93 6.68 -3.45 -17.48
CA ALA A 93 7.83 -2.53 -17.53
C ALA A 93 8.68 -2.75 -18.78
N ASP A 94 8.93 -4.02 -19.13
CA ASP A 94 9.70 -4.38 -20.32
C ASP A 94 8.97 -3.92 -21.62
N VAL A 95 7.66 -4.11 -21.71
CA VAL A 95 6.84 -3.62 -22.84
C VAL A 95 6.90 -2.10 -22.95
N MET A 96 6.83 -1.39 -21.82
CA MET A 96 6.89 0.07 -21.77
C MET A 96 8.31 0.63 -21.85
N GLN A 97 9.32 -0.23 -21.93
CA GLN A 97 10.75 0.12 -21.98
C GLN A 97 11.19 1.00 -20.79
N LEU A 98 10.62 0.74 -19.61
CA LEU A 98 10.99 1.44 -18.38
C LEU A 98 12.27 0.87 -17.79
N SER A 99 13.13 1.75 -17.31
CA SER A 99 14.36 1.33 -16.62
C SER A 99 14.08 0.91 -15.20
N TYR A 100 14.63 -0.23 -14.78
CA TYR A 100 14.63 -0.72 -13.40
C TYR A 100 15.92 -1.48 -13.14
N ASN A 101 16.33 -1.57 -11.88
CA ASN A 101 17.54 -2.27 -11.46
C ASN A 101 17.27 -3.31 -10.35
N TYR A 102 16.01 -3.46 -9.94
CA TYR A 102 15.63 -4.35 -8.85
C TYR A 102 14.37 -5.12 -9.23
N ILE A 103 14.48 -6.46 -9.22
CA ILE A 103 13.35 -7.36 -9.45
C ILE A 103 12.91 -7.88 -8.09
N SER A 104 11.66 -7.67 -7.75
CA SER A 104 11.08 -8.05 -6.47
C SER A 104 9.99 -9.11 -6.57
N ALA A 105 9.86 -9.89 -5.52
CA ALA A 105 8.67 -10.66 -5.22
C ALA A 105 7.77 -9.83 -4.30
N TRP A 106 6.48 -9.89 -4.51
CA TRP A 106 5.46 -9.24 -3.69
C TRP A 106 4.83 -10.24 -2.73
N ILE A 107 4.84 -9.92 -1.43
CA ILE A 107 4.21 -10.69 -0.36
C ILE A 107 3.15 -9.81 0.29
N THR A 108 1.92 -10.29 0.38
CA THR A 108 0.85 -9.66 1.14
C THR A 108 0.76 -10.32 2.51
N LEU A 109 0.71 -9.52 3.57
CA LEU A 109 0.38 -9.99 4.91
C LEU A 109 -1.13 -9.90 5.09
N ASN A 110 -1.83 -11.05 4.96
CA ASN A 110 -3.27 -11.09 5.16
C ASN A 110 -3.57 -10.98 6.65
N ILE A 111 -3.62 -9.76 7.12
CA ILE A 111 -3.97 -9.41 8.49
C ILE A 111 -4.70 -8.08 8.46
N HIS A 112 -5.79 -7.99 9.20
CA HIS A 112 -6.52 -6.73 9.35
C HIS A 112 -5.96 -5.97 10.54
N SER A 113 -4.81 -5.32 10.31
CA SER A 113 -4.19 -4.43 11.31
C SER A 113 -4.81 -3.03 11.23
N SER A 114 -4.96 -2.37 12.37
CA SER A 114 -5.18 -0.94 12.39
C SER A 114 -3.92 -0.22 11.89
N LEU A 115 -4.08 0.84 11.10
CA LEU A 115 -2.95 1.73 10.75
C LEU A 115 -2.29 2.36 11.99
N GLU A 116 -2.97 2.34 13.13
CA GLU A 116 -2.46 2.78 14.43
C GLU A 116 -1.71 1.68 15.20
N ALA A 117 -1.66 0.45 14.67
CA ALA A 117 -0.98 -0.67 15.33
C ALA A 117 0.52 -0.44 15.40
N VAL A 118 1.06 -0.42 16.62
CA VAL A 118 2.49 -0.17 16.85
C VAL A 118 3.25 -1.48 16.87
N GLY A 119 4.36 -1.55 16.10
CA GLY A 119 5.36 -2.62 16.20
C GLY A 119 5.23 -3.74 15.18
N LEU A 120 4.12 -3.89 14.45
CA LEU A 120 3.96 -4.96 13.48
C LEU A 120 5.03 -4.90 12.37
N THR A 121 5.16 -3.73 11.72
CA THR A 121 6.19 -3.50 10.69
C THR A 121 7.59 -3.76 11.24
N ALA A 122 7.90 -3.30 12.45
CA ALA A 122 9.20 -3.53 13.08
C ALA A 122 9.45 -5.03 13.35
N ALA A 123 8.43 -5.78 13.76
CA ALA A 123 8.54 -7.21 14.04
C ALA A 123 8.87 -8.02 12.78
N PHE A 124 8.10 -7.86 11.69
CA PHE A 124 8.36 -8.63 10.48
C PHE A 124 9.61 -8.14 9.72
N ALA A 125 9.86 -6.83 9.68
CA ALA A 125 11.07 -6.30 9.06
C ALA A 125 12.33 -6.73 9.85
N GLY A 126 12.26 -6.78 11.19
CA GLY A 126 13.31 -7.29 12.04
C GLY A 126 13.60 -8.78 11.82
N ALA A 127 12.55 -9.60 11.66
CA ALA A 127 12.69 -11.02 11.35
C ALA A 127 13.38 -11.24 10.01
N LEU A 128 12.98 -10.52 8.97
CA LEU A 128 13.61 -10.57 7.64
C LEU A 128 15.07 -10.10 7.69
N ALA A 129 15.35 -9.01 8.41
CA ALA A 129 16.70 -8.49 8.57
C ALA A 129 17.64 -9.46 9.29
N GLN A 130 17.16 -10.20 10.31
CA GLN A 130 17.93 -11.27 10.98
C GLN A 130 18.34 -12.38 10.02
N ASP A 131 17.51 -12.66 9.02
CA ASP A 131 17.83 -13.62 7.96
C ASP A 131 18.60 -12.98 6.78
N GLY A 132 19.03 -11.74 6.90
CA GLY A 132 19.80 -11.02 5.88
C GLY A 132 18.96 -10.61 4.65
N ILE A 133 17.63 -10.48 4.80
CA ILE A 133 16.71 -10.13 3.72
C ILE A 133 16.34 -8.65 3.84
N SER A 134 16.60 -7.88 2.78
CA SER A 134 16.10 -6.50 2.66
C SER A 134 14.63 -6.53 2.24
N CYS A 135 13.81 -5.65 2.84
CA CYS A 135 12.41 -5.53 2.49
C CYS A 135 11.97 -4.08 2.33
N ASN A 136 11.15 -3.83 1.32
CA ASN A 136 10.46 -2.58 1.12
C ASN A 136 9.00 -2.77 1.53
N VAL A 137 8.50 -1.95 2.43
CA VAL A 137 7.17 -2.12 3.03
C VAL A 137 6.23 -1.03 2.55
N VAL A 138 5.02 -1.44 2.17
CA VAL A 138 3.90 -0.55 1.86
C VAL A 138 2.73 -0.91 2.75
N ALA A 139 2.45 -0.09 3.75
CA ALA A 139 1.24 -0.19 4.56
C ALA A 139 0.05 0.35 3.74
N ALA A 140 -0.86 -0.52 3.33
CA ALA A 140 -2.08 -0.13 2.65
C ALA A 140 -3.28 -0.17 3.60
N PHE A 141 -4.46 0.20 3.11
CA PHE A 141 -5.64 0.36 3.96
C PHE A 141 -6.10 -0.96 4.61
N TYR A 142 -6.00 -2.09 3.90
CA TYR A 142 -6.47 -3.39 4.39
C TYR A 142 -5.33 -4.30 4.85
N HIS A 143 -4.17 -4.25 4.18
CA HIS A 143 -3.08 -5.18 4.40
C HIS A 143 -1.74 -4.47 4.28
N ASP A 144 -0.72 -5.03 4.93
CA ASP A 144 0.67 -4.65 4.68
C ASP A 144 1.23 -5.49 3.51
N HIS A 145 2.00 -4.84 2.66
CA HIS A 145 2.66 -5.44 1.52
C HIS A 145 4.18 -5.33 1.66
N ILE A 146 4.88 -6.38 1.31
CA ILE A 146 6.34 -6.46 1.40
C ILE A 146 6.89 -6.80 0.02
N PHE A 147 7.92 -6.08 -0.39
CA PHE A 147 8.69 -6.37 -1.60
C PHE A 147 10.10 -6.75 -1.18
N VAL A 148 10.50 -7.99 -1.51
CA VAL A 148 11.85 -8.53 -1.26
C VAL A 148 12.52 -8.85 -2.59
N ALA A 149 13.84 -9.00 -2.62
CA ALA A 149 14.50 -9.48 -3.83
C ALA A 149 13.85 -10.80 -4.30
N ARG A 150 13.67 -10.96 -5.60
CA ARG A 150 13.03 -12.16 -6.15
C ARG A 150 13.74 -13.44 -5.72
N THR A 151 15.07 -13.40 -5.61
CA THR A 151 15.92 -14.50 -5.13
C THR A 151 15.65 -14.89 -3.68
N ASP A 152 15.16 -13.97 -2.87
CA ASP A 152 14.94 -14.17 -1.44
C ASP A 152 13.48 -14.56 -1.10
N ALA A 153 12.59 -14.65 -2.10
CA ALA A 153 11.16 -14.84 -1.89
C ALA A 153 10.82 -16.06 -1.01
N VAL A 154 11.45 -17.21 -1.27
CA VAL A 154 11.20 -18.45 -0.52
C VAL A 154 11.68 -18.29 0.93
N LYS A 155 12.90 -17.80 1.10
CA LYS A 155 13.49 -17.55 2.42
C LYS A 155 12.70 -16.53 3.23
N ALA A 156 12.19 -15.49 2.58
CA ALA A 156 11.32 -14.48 3.21
C ALA A 156 10.01 -15.10 3.71
N MET A 157 9.36 -15.93 2.90
CA MET A 157 8.14 -16.65 3.31
C MET A 157 8.40 -17.55 4.52
N GLU A 158 9.51 -18.29 4.53
CA GLU A 158 9.89 -19.14 5.68
C GLU A 158 10.12 -18.31 6.95
N SER A 159 10.81 -17.16 6.83
CA SER A 159 11.06 -16.26 7.95
C SER A 159 9.76 -15.71 8.55
N LEU A 160 8.84 -15.26 7.70
CA LEU A 160 7.53 -14.72 8.13
C LEU A 160 6.65 -15.80 8.77
N LEU A 161 6.62 -17.02 8.22
CA LEU A 161 5.89 -18.14 8.81
C LEU A 161 6.47 -18.57 10.15
N LYS A 162 7.80 -18.57 10.30
CA LYS A 162 8.47 -18.83 11.60
C LYS A 162 8.10 -17.76 12.64
N LEU A 163 8.00 -16.49 12.23
CA LEU A 163 7.62 -15.40 13.13
C LEU A 163 6.21 -15.62 13.68
N SER A 164 5.23 -15.93 12.81
CA SER A 164 3.86 -16.18 13.26
C SER A 164 3.74 -17.43 14.15
N ALA A 165 4.51 -18.49 13.88
CA ALA A 165 4.52 -19.72 14.67
C ALA A 165 5.12 -19.54 16.07
N LYS A 166 6.22 -18.78 16.21
CA LYS A 166 6.88 -18.50 17.51
C LYS A 166 6.00 -17.77 18.51
N SER A 167 5.06 -16.95 18.04
CA SER A 167 4.10 -16.27 18.90
C SER A 167 3.02 -17.19 19.47
N ASN A 168 3.02 -18.49 19.09
CA ASN A 168 2.10 -19.51 19.61
C ASN A 168 2.65 -20.27 20.83
N SER A 169 3.90 -20.00 21.22
CA SER A 169 4.59 -20.61 22.38
C SER A 169 4.63 -19.60 23.52
#